data_fb1d72981012e210b1c2bd9887a5d976
#
_entry.id   fb1d72981012e210b1c2bd9887a5d976
#
_cell.length_a   1.000
_cell.length_b   1.000
_cell.length_c   1.000
_cell.angle_alpha   90.00
_cell.angle_beta   90.00
_cell.angle_gamma   90.00
#
_symmetry.space_group_name_H-M   'P 1'
#
loop_
_entity.id
_entity.type
_entity.pdbx_description
1 polymer ?
#
loop_
_entity_poly.entity_id
_entity_poly.type
_entity_poly.pdbx_seq_one_letter_code
_entity_poly.pdbx_strand_id
1 'polypeptide(L)'
;KIFEVITEKEGLEFLGWRKVPIRSEVLGKKALECMPCIEQAFIRRPSQIARGLAFDRRLYVVRKVFEQSNDTYVCALSSRTIVYKGMFLVGQLRLFFEDLQDPDFESAIAIVHSRFSTNTNPSWERAHPNRFIVHNGEINTIRGNVDKMRAREETMESPYLKGEMLKVLPAIDNTGSDSAMLDNTWEFMVMNGMELPLAVMISIPEPWANNRSMPQNQKDFYQYY
;
A
#
# COMPACT_ATOMS: atom_id res chain seq x y z
N LYS A 1 -16.57 13.49 -5.88
CA LYS A 1 -17.21 14.28 -4.77
C LYS A 1 -16.85 13.77 -3.40
N ILE A 2 -17.06 12.47 -3.06
CA ILE A 2 -16.74 11.94 -1.72
C ILE A 2 -15.26 12.14 -1.39
N PHE A 3 -14.35 11.76 -2.28
CA PHE A 3 -12.91 11.93 -2.11
C PHE A 3 -12.51 13.41 -1.91
N GLU A 4 -13.06 14.32 -2.70
CA GLU A 4 -12.83 15.77 -2.57
C GLU A 4 -13.22 16.27 -1.17
N VAL A 5 -14.46 15.94 -0.75
CA VAL A 5 -14.96 16.32 0.58
C VAL A 5 -14.09 15.76 1.71
N ILE A 6 -13.64 14.51 1.59
CA ILE A 6 -12.73 13.92 2.60
C ILE A 6 -11.39 14.65 2.59
N THR A 7 -10.81 14.90 1.41
CA THR A 7 -9.54 15.62 1.27
C THR A 7 -9.59 17.01 1.92
N GLU A 8 -10.66 17.75 1.67
CA GLU A 8 -10.88 19.07 2.28
C GLU A 8 -11.11 19.01 3.80
N LYS A 9 -11.90 18.04 4.28
CA LYS A 9 -12.11 17.83 5.72
C LYS A 9 -10.82 17.48 6.46
N GLU A 10 -9.90 16.80 5.80
CA GLU A 10 -8.57 16.48 6.35
C GLU A 10 -7.57 17.63 6.18
N GLY A 11 -8.04 18.80 5.77
CA GLY A 11 -7.24 20.04 5.67
C GLY A 11 -6.28 20.09 4.49
N LEU A 12 -6.57 19.34 3.42
CA LEU A 12 -5.80 19.34 2.19
C LEU A 12 -6.59 19.98 1.05
N GLU A 13 -5.90 20.52 0.06
CA GLU A 13 -6.50 21.12 -1.13
C GLU A 13 -6.56 20.10 -2.27
N PHE A 14 -7.76 19.76 -2.69
CA PHE A 14 -7.97 18.94 -3.88
C PHE A 14 -7.82 19.78 -5.15
N LEU A 15 -6.95 19.36 -6.06
CA LEU A 15 -6.65 20.10 -7.28
C LEU A 15 -7.45 19.61 -8.50
N GLY A 16 -7.85 18.35 -8.51
CA GLY A 16 -8.60 17.79 -9.62
C GLY A 16 -8.35 16.30 -9.87
N TRP A 17 -9.11 15.79 -10.83
CA TRP A 17 -9.00 14.43 -11.35
C TRP A 17 -8.36 14.43 -12.74
N ARG A 18 -7.59 13.41 -13.01
CA ARG A 18 -7.11 13.07 -14.34
C ARG A 18 -7.54 11.65 -14.68
N LYS A 19 -8.24 11.47 -15.76
CA LYS A 19 -8.47 10.14 -16.33
C LYS A 19 -7.14 9.63 -16.87
N VAL A 20 -6.71 8.46 -16.43
CA VAL A 20 -5.46 7.85 -16.91
C VAL A 20 -5.63 7.44 -18.38
N PRO A 21 -4.74 7.85 -19.29
CA PRO A 21 -4.80 7.44 -20.69
C PRO A 21 -4.41 5.96 -20.79
N ILE A 22 -5.34 5.17 -21.33
CA ILE A 22 -5.20 3.71 -21.44
C ILE A 22 -5.65 3.22 -22.81
N ARG A 23 -5.07 2.10 -23.24
CA ARG A 23 -5.46 1.35 -24.43
C ARG A 23 -6.08 0.01 -24.04
N SER A 24 -7.40 -0.02 -23.93
CA SER A 24 -8.13 -1.21 -23.51
C SER A 24 -8.11 -2.36 -24.52
N GLU A 25 -7.88 -2.05 -25.80
CA GLU A 25 -7.80 -3.02 -26.89
C GLU A 25 -6.64 -4.01 -26.78
N VAL A 26 -5.63 -3.72 -25.98
CA VAL A 26 -4.51 -4.64 -25.74
C VAL A 26 -4.83 -5.72 -24.73
N LEU A 27 -5.97 -5.64 -24.04
CA LEU A 27 -6.36 -6.57 -22.98
C LEU A 27 -6.97 -7.85 -23.52
N GLY A 28 -6.76 -8.94 -22.80
CA GLY A 28 -7.54 -10.17 -23.00
C GLY A 28 -8.96 -10.02 -22.47
N LYS A 29 -9.87 -10.86 -23.02
CA LYS A 29 -11.32 -10.81 -22.74
C LYS A 29 -11.65 -10.72 -21.23
N LYS A 30 -11.08 -11.60 -20.42
CA LYS A 30 -11.35 -11.63 -18.97
C LYS A 30 -10.92 -10.34 -18.25
N ALA A 31 -9.78 -9.78 -18.62
CA ALA A 31 -9.28 -8.54 -18.02
C ALA A 31 -10.16 -7.34 -18.42
N LEU A 32 -10.63 -7.33 -19.67
CA LEU A 32 -11.50 -6.29 -20.19
C LEU A 32 -12.89 -6.32 -19.54
N GLU A 33 -13.47 -7.50 -19.32
CA GLU A 33 -14.79 -7.67 -18.70
C GLU A 33 -14.89 -7.10 -17.28
N CYS A 34 -13.78 -7.10 -16.54
CA CYS A 34 -13.72 -6.59 -15.16
C CYS A 34 -12.81 -5.36 -15.02
N MET A 35 -12.51 -4.66 -16.12
CA MET A 35 -11.64 -3.48 -16.10
C MET A 35 -12.29 -2.34 -15.33
N PRO A 36 -11.61 -1.77 -14.32
CA PRO A 36 -12.12 -0.62 -13.59
C PRO A 36 -11.96 0.68 -14.37
N CYS A 37 -12.68 1.71 -13.97
CA CYS A 37 -12.32 3.09 -14.32
C CYS A 37 -11.07 3.49 -13.55
N ILE A 38 -10.05 4.00 -14.24
CA ILE A 38 -8.76 4.33 -13.64
C ILE A 38 -8.57 5.85 -13.71
N GLU A 39 -8.46 6.46 -12.52
CA GLU A 39 -8.29 7.90 -12.39
C GLU A 39 -7.17 8.23 -11.40
N GLN A 40 -6.59 9.40 -11.56
CA GLN A 40 -5.61 9.97 -10.63
C GLN A 40 -6.17 11.23 -9.98
N ALA A 41 -6.03 11.33 -8.66
CA ALA A 41 -6.35 12.50 -7.88
C ALA A 41 -5.08 13.32 -7.63
N PHE A 42 -5.17 14.64 -7.76
CA PHE A 42 -4.09 15.56 -7.44
C PHE A 42 -4.44 16.35 -6.20
N ILE A 43 -3.53 16.33 -5.21
CA ILE A 43 -3.70 17.00 -3.92
C ILE A 43 -2.49 17.91 -3.71
N ARG A 44 -2.75 19.16 -3.34
CA ARG A 44 -1.70 20.11 -2.98
C ARG A 44 -1.19 19.87 -1.57
N ARG A 45 0.12 19.79 -1.43
CA ARG A 45 0.74 19.79 -0.12
C ARG A 45 0.69 21.19 0.50
N PRO A 46 0.07 21.37 1.68
CA PRO A 46 0.13 22.62 2.42
C PRO A 46 1.58 23.01 2.77
N SER A 47 1.90 24.30 2.74
CA SER A 47 3.26 24.78 2.98
C SER A 47 3.80 24.46 4.37
N GLN A 48 2.90 24.39 5.37
CA GLN A 48 3.21 24.05 6.76
C GLN A 48 3.52 22.55 6.98
N ILE A 49 3.19 21.69 6.03
CA ILE A 49 3.49 20.25 6.11
C ILE A 49 4.79 19.95 5.38
N ALA A 50 5.75 19.33 6.05
CA ALA A 50 7.02 18.93 5.42
C ALA A 50 6.80 17.92 4.28
N ARG A 51 7.69 17.96 3.28
CA ARG A 51 7.70 16.99 2.19
C ARG A 51 8.00 15.58 2.71
N GLY A 52 7.65 14.58 1.91
CA GLY A 52 7.90 13.17 2.20
C GLY A 52 6.93 12.60 3.21
N LEU A 53 7.42 11.85 4.20
CA LEU A 53 6.59 11.05 5.09
C LEU A 53 5.55 11.85 5.89
N ALA A 54 5.84 13.11 6.24
CA ALA A 54 4.88 13.95 6.94
C ALA A 54 3.64 14.24 6.08
N PHE A 55 3.82 14.50 4.80
CA PHE A 55 2.70 14.67 3.87
C PHE A 55 2.04 13.32 3.55
N ASP A 56 2.82 12.27 3.35
CA ASP A 56 2.29 10.93 3.09
C ASP A 56 1.39 10.42 4.24
N ARG A 57 1.65 10.78 5.50
CA ARG A 57 0.75 10.50 6.63
C ARG A 57 -0.62 11.15 6.46
N ARG A 58 -0.67 12.38 5.99
CA ARG A 58 -1.96 13.04 5.71
C ARG A 58 -2.70 12.36 4.57
N LEU A 59 -1.99 12.00 3.51
CA LEU A 59 -2.54 11.25 2.38
C LEU A 59 -3.03 9.86 2.83
N TYR A 60 -2.29 9.20 3.73
CA TYR A 60 -2.68 7.92 4.32
C TYR A 60 -4.03 8.01 5.05
N VAL A 61 -4.23 9.05 5.88
CA VAL A 61 -5.51 9.29 6.57
C VAL A 61 -6.64 9.49 5.56
N VAL A 62 -6.44 10.37 4.57
CA VAL A 62 -7.44 10.61 3.50
C VAL A 62 -7.83 9.31 2.80
N ARG A 63 -6.84 8.49 2.42
CA ARG A 63 -7.08 7.21 1.76
C ARG A 63 -7.87 6.25 2.64
N LYS A 64 -7.46 6.06 3.89
CA LYS A 64 -8.14 5.13 4.82
C LYS A 64 -9.59 5.53 5.06
N VAL A 65 -9.86 6.81 5.27
CA VAL A 65 -11.24 7.33 5.42
C VAL A 65 -12.05 7.13 4.14
N PHE A 66 -11.42 7.33 2.99
CA PHE A 66 -12.08 7.16 1.70
C PHE A 66 -12.42 5.69 1.42
N GLU A 67 -11.47 4.78 1.59
CA GLU A 67 -11.66 3.34 1.38
C GLU A 67 -12.72 2.74 2.32
N GLN A 68 -12.90 3.28 3.51
CA GLN A 68 -13.96 2.86 4.45
C GLN A 68 -15.36 3.32 4.02
N SER A 69 -15.48 4.32 3.17
CA SER A 69 -16.74 4.94 2.81
C SER A 69 -17.31 4.51 1.46
N ASN A 70 -16.58 3.71 0.70
CA ASN A 70 -16.98 3.24 -0.64
C ASN A 70 -16.11 2.07 -1.13
N ASP A 71 -16.55 1.41 -2.21
CA ASP A 71 -15.87 0.24 -2.79
C ASP A 71 -14.72 0.61 -3.77
N THR A 72 -14.18 1.82 -3.70
CA THR A 72 -13.09 2.24 -4.57
C THR A 72 -11.75 1.79 -4.00
N TYR A 73 -10.99 1.06 -4.80
CA TYR A 73 -9.62 0.68 -4.44
C TYR A 73 -8.62 1.78 -4.81
N VAL A 74 -7.81 2.21 -3.85
CA VAL A 74 -6.75 3.20 -4.06
C VAL A 74 -5.40 2.49 -4.18
N CYS A 75 -4.87 2.36 -5.38
CA CYS A 75 -3.59 1.70 -5.65
C CYS A 75 -2.42 2.32 -4.87
N ALA A 76 -2.36 3.65 -4.87
CA ALA A 76 -1.41 4.44 -4.10
C ALA A 76 -1.96 5.86 -3.93
N LEU A 77 -1.69 6.46 -2.79
CA LEU A 77 -1.85 7.90 -2.55
C LEU A 77 -0.62 8.37 -1.79
N SER A 78 0.39 8.84 -2.53
CA SER A 78 1.72 9.14 -2.02
C SER A 78 2.34 10.33 -2.76
N SER A 79 3.17 11.07 -2.07
CA SER A 79 3.96 12.15 -2.66
C SER A 79 5.29 11.67 -3.28
N ARG A 80 5.60 10.38 -3.19
CA ARG A 80 6.90 9.81 -3.56
C ARG A 80 6.84 8.65 -4.54
N THR A 81 5.71 7.95 -4.60
CA THR A 81 5.55 6.73 -5.39
C THR A 81 4.27 6.77 -6.20
N ILE A 82 4.29 6.14 -7.35
CA ILE A 82 3.15 5.91 -8.21
C ILE A 82 3.06 4.42 -8.53
N VAL A 83 1.87 3.86 -8.61
CA VAL A 83 1.64 2.45 -8.91
C VAL A 83 0.83 2.31 -10.19
N TYR A 84 1.39 1.62 -11.17
CA TYR A 84 0.72 1.14 -12.37
C TYR A 84 0.57 -0.37 -12.28
N LYS A 85 -0.64 -0.87 -12.20
CA LYS A 85 -0.91 -2.31 -12.07
C LYS A 85 -2.23 -2.72 -12.71
N GLY A 86 -2.39 -4.01 -12.94
CA GLY A 86 -3.62 -4.56 -13.48
C GLY A 86 -3.48 -6.01 -13.91
N MET A 87 -4.47 -6.51 -14.64
CA MET A 87 -4.50 -7.86 -15.17
C MET A 87 -3.89 -7.90 -16.57
N PHE A 88 -2.55 -7.99 -16.63
CA PHE A 88 -1.79 -7.96 -17.88
C PHE A 88 -0.93 -9.20 -18.09
N LEU A 89 -0.63 -9.51 -19.33
CA LEU A 89 0.58 -10.22 -19.69
C LEU A 89 1.77 -9.25 -19.65
N VAL A 90 2.98 -9.76 -19.42
CA VAL A 90 4.19 -8.93 -19.18
C VAL A 90 4.38 -7.81 -20.22
N GLY A 91 4.19 -8.11 -21.51
CA GLY A 91 4.35 -7.14 -22.58
C GLY A 91 3.21 -6.11 -22.70
N GLN A 92 2.09 -6.29 -22.01
CA GLN A 92 0.92 -5.43 -22.16
C GLN A 92 0.94 -4.20 -21.27
N LEU A 93 1.64 -4.22 -20.13
CA LEU A 93 1.66 -3.12 -19.16
C LEU A 93 1.98 -1.77 -19.81
N ARG A 94 3.09 -1.70 -20.54
CA ARG A 94 3.54 -0.48 -21.23
C ARG A 94 2.62 -0.07 -22.38
N LEU A 95 2.00 -1.06 -23.04
CA LEU A 95 1.06 -0.79 -24.14
C LEU A 95 -0.28 -0.27 -23.62
N PHE A 96 -0.71 -0.77 -22.47
CA PHE A 96 -1.96 -0.37 -21.84
C PHE A 96 -1.91 1.03 -21.24
N PHE A 97 -0.90 1.34 -20.42
CA PHE A 97 -0.72 2.67 -19.85
C PHE A 97 0.13 3.55 -20.76
N GLU A 98 -0.50 4.52 -21.42
CA GLU A 98 0.20 5.42 -22.35
C GLU A 98 1.25 6.28 -21.64
N ASP A 99 1.04 6.63 -20.37
CA ASP A 99 2.02 7.34 -19.55
C ASP A 99 3.39 6.67 -19.52
N LEU A 100 3.44 5.32 -19.54
CA LEU A 100 4.70 4.56 -19.54
C LEU A 100 5.43 4.59 -20.89
N GLN A 101 4.85 5.21 -21.91
CA GLN A 101 5.46 5.41 -23.22
C GLN A 101 6.00 6.82 -23.39
N ASP A 102 5.63 7.73 -22.48
CA ASP A 102 6.11 9.12 -22.49
C ASP A 102 7.63 9.15 -22.21
N PRO A 103 8.46 9.73 -23.09
CA PRO A 103 9.89 9.82 -22.88
C PRO A 103 10.28 10.69 -21.67
N ASP A 104 9.40 11.59 -21.24
CA ASP A 104 9.61 12.45 -20.06
C ASP A 104 9.20 11.75 -18.75
N PHE A 105 8.63 10.53 -18.83
CA PHE A 105 8.30 9.74 -17.65
C PHE A 105 9.53 9.05 -17.09
N GLU A 106 10.24 9.72 -16.21
CA GLU A 106 11.46 9.25 -15.59
C GLU A 106 11.23 8.79 -14.14
N SER A 107 11.95 7.77 -13.71
CA SER A 107 11.96 7.28 -12.33
C SER A 107 13.35 6.84 -11.92
N ALA A 108 13.77 7.18 -10.70
CA ALA A 108 15.03 6.72 -10.13
C ALA A 108 15.04 5.22 -9.84
N ILE A 109 13.88 4.65 -9.47
CA ILE A 109 13.73 3.23 -9.12
C ILE A 109 12.40 2.73 -9.67
N ALA A 110 12.41 1.55 -10.29
CA ALA A 110 11.21 0.84 -10.68
C ALA A 110 11.20 -0.56 -10.06
N ILE A 111 10.14 -0.87 -9.30
CA ILE A 111 9.89 -2.21 -8.76
C ILE A 111 8.80 -2.86 -9.62
N VAL A 112 9.11 -4.02 -10.21
CA VAL A 112 8.25 -4.67 -11.19
C VAL A 112 7.95 -6.10 -10.76
N HIS A 113 6.71 -6.56 -10.93
CA HIS A 113 6.31 -7.93 -10.66
C HIS A 113 5.24 -8.41 -11.65
N SER A 114 5.39 -9.63 -12.16
CA SER A 114 4.54 -10.17 -13.22
C SER A 114 3.55 -11.24 -12.73
N ARG A 115 3.55 -11.59 -11.45
CA ARG A 115 2.71 -12.64 -10.86
C ARG A 115 1.81 -12.11 -9.77
N PHE A 116 0.63 -12.70 -9.65
CA PHE A 116 -0.19 -12.60 -8.44
C PHE A 116 0.42 -13.43 -7.31
N SER A 117 0.04 -13.13 -6.07
CA SER A 117 0.36 -13.99 -4.93
C SER A 117 -0.22 -15.38 -5.16
N THR A 118 0.48 -16.41 -4.69
CA THR A 118 0.02 -17.80 -4.73
C THR A 118 -1.34 -17.91 -4.02
N ASN A 119 -2.23 -18.74 -4.52
CA ASN A 119 -3.60 -18.94 -4.01
C ASN A 119 -4.50 -17.67 -4.04
N THR A 120 -4.14 -16.66 -4.79
CA THR A 120 -4.95 -15.46 -4.96
C THR A 120 -5.77 -15.55 -6.25
N ASN A 121 -7.09 -15.36 -6.15
CA ASN A 121 -7.91 -15.16 -7.34
C ASN A 121 -7.52 -13.85 -8.00
N PRO A 122 -7.09 -13.85 -9.28
CA PRO A 122 -6.68 -12.65 -9.97
C PRO A 122 -7.79 -11.60 -10.02
N SER A 123 -7.44 -10.36 -9.68
CA SER A 123 -8.30 -9.19 -9.88
C SER A 123 -7.42 -7.95 -10.09
N TRP A 124 -8.01 -6.86 -10.55
CA TRP A 124 -7.26 -5.63 -10.80
C TRP A 124 -6.60 -5.08 -9.53
N GLU A 125 -7.31 -5.10 -8.40
CA GLU A 125 -6.79 -4.62 -7.11
C GLU A 125 -5.73 -5.53 -6.51
N ARG A 126 -5.81 -6.84 -6.75
CA ARG A 126 -4.86 -7.84 -6.23
C ARG A 126 -3.59 -8.01 -7.06
N ALA A 127 -3.51 -7.34 -8.22
CA ALA A 127 -2.28 -7.28 -8.99
C ALA A 127 -1.16 -6.61 -8.19
N HIS A 128 0.09 -7.04 -8.42
CA HIS A 128 1.26 -6.37 -7.88
C HIS A 128 1.70 -5.18 -8.76
N PRO A 129 2.45 -4.24 -8.17
CA PRO A 129 2.89 -4.14 -6.78
C PRO A 129 1.77 -3.74 -5.82
N ASN A 130 1.95 -4.00 -4.53
CA ASN A 130 1.24 -3.31 -3.47
C ASN A 130 1.89 -1.93 -3.22
N ARG A 131 1.68 -1.28 -2.07
CA ARG A 131 2.19 0.08 -1.82
C ARG A 131 3.65 0.08 -1.39
N PHE A 132 4.07 -0.91 -0.61
CA PHE A 132 5.41 -1.07 -0.06
C PHE A 132 6.14 -2.30 -0.57
N ILE A 133 5.42 -3.35 -0.98
CA ILE A 133 6.04 -4.63 -1.35
C ILE A 133 5.58 -5.19 -2.69
N VAL A 134 6.42 -6.03 -3.23
CA VAL A 134 6.11 -7.03 -4.26
C VAL A 134 6.49 -8.40 -3.71
N HIS A 135 5.53 -9.32 -3.64
CA HIS A 135 5.76 -10.65 -3.10
C HIS A 135 4.69 -11.62 -3.60
N ASN A 136 5.08 -12.69 -4.27
CA ASN A 136 4.16 -13.66 -4.88
C ASN A 136 3.99 -14.97 -4.09
N GLY A 137 4.60 -15.06 -2.90
CA GLY A 137 4.52 -16.26 -2.06
C GLY A 137 3.37 -16.24 -1.08
N GLU A 138 3.14 -17.38 -0.48
CA GLU A 138 2.31 -17.55 0.70
C GLU A 138 3.08 -17.10 1.93
N ILE A 139 2.39 -16.50 2.88
CA ILE A 139 2.95 -16.15 4.18
C ILE A 139 2.37 -17.09 5.21
N ASN A 140 3.17 -18.07 5.63
CA ASN A 140 2.77 -19.01 6.68
C ASN A 140 2.48 -18.24 7.97
N THR A 141 1.44 -18.68 8.70
CA THR A 141 1.01 -18.06 9.97
C THR A 141 0.44 -16.65 9.86
N ILE A 142 0.19 -16.12 8.65
CA ILE A 142 -0.32 -14.77 8.47
C ILE A 142 -1.59 -14.52 9.29
N ARG A 143 -2.52 -15.47 9.34
CA ARG A 143 -3.78 -15.35 10.07
C ARG A 143 -3.56 -15.04 11.54
N GLY A 144 -2.70 -15.82 12.23
CA GLY A 144 -2.40 -15.57 13.64
C GLY A 144 -1.75 -14.21 13.89
N ASN A 145 -0.92 -13.72 12.96
CA ASN A 145 -0.30 -12.40 13.05
C ASN A 145 -1.31 -11.28 12.81
N VAL A 146 -2.24 -11.45 11.87
CA VAL A 146 -3.36 -10.53 11.65
C VAL A 146 -4.23 -10.43 12.90
N ASP A 147 -4.59 -11.56 13.50
CA ASP A 147 -5.40 -11.60 14.72
C ASP A 147 -4.71 -10.90 15.90
N LYS A 148 -3.40 -11.10 16.07
CA LYS A 148 -2.60 -10.38 17.08
C LYS A 148 -2.54 -8.88 16.83
N MET A 149 -2.41 -8.46 15.57
CA MET A 149 -2.41 -7.06 15.22
C MET A 149 -3.76 -6.41 15.54
N ARG A 150 -4.86 -7.06 15.13
CA ARG A 150 -6.23 -6.59 15.40
C ARG A 150 -6.54 -6.52 16.90
N ALA A 151 -6.10 -7.49 17.68
CA ALA A 151 -6.28 -7.49 19.14
C ALA A 151 -5.59 -6.32 19.84
N ARG A 152 -4.60 -5.70 19.21
CA ARG A 152 -3.91 -4.52 19.74
C ARG A 152 -4.53 -3.19 19.30
N GLU A 153 -5.38 -3.18 18.28
CA GLU A 153 -5.90 -1.95 17.67
C GLU A 153 -6.59 -1.03 18.68
N GLU A 154 -7.30 -1.58 19.65
CA GLU A 154 -8.00 -0.81 20.70
C GLU A 154 -7.06 -0.03 21.62
N THR A 155 -5.81 -0.47 21.75
CA THR A 155 -4.82 0.12 22.67
C THR A 155 -3.69 0.84 21.93
N MET A 156 -3.75 0.89 20.59
CA MET A 156 -2.72 1.53 19.79
C MET A 156 -2.81 3.05 19.89
N GLU A 157 -1.68 3.65 20.21
CA GLU A 157 -1.50 5.09 20.20
C GLU A 157 -0.30 5.48 19.34
N SER A 158 -0.33 6.67 18.76
CA SER A 158 0.76 7.20 17.95
C SER A 158 0.90 8.70 18.13
N PRO A 159 2.10 9.21 18.36
CA PRO A 159 2.34 10.65 18.38
C PRO A 159 2.15 11.30 17.01
N TYR A 160 2.26 10.52 15.93
CA TYR A 160 2.15 10.98 14.53
C TYR A 160 0.70 11.02 14.01
N LEU A 161 -0.19 10.20 14.60
CA LEU A 161 -1.62 10.13 14.27
C LEU A 161 -2.49 10.48 15.49
N LYS A 162 -2.01 11.40 16.31
CA LYS A 162 -2.69 11.82 17.54
C LYS A 162 -4.10 12.32 17.25
N GLY A 163 -5.10 11.65 17.87
CA GLY A 163 -6.53 11.95 17.68
C GLY A 163 -7.12 11.44 16.37
N GLU A 164 -6.32 10.81 15.49
CA GLU A 164 -6.77 10.31 14.19
C GLU A 164 -6.65 8.79 14.03
N MET A 165 -6.19 8.10 15.08
CA MET A 165 -5.97 6.65 15.04
C MET A 165 -7.20 5.89 14.56
N LEU A 166 -8.39 6.23 15.06
CA LEU A 166 -9.65 5.58 14.66
C LEU A 166 -10.01 5.75 13.17
N LYS A 167 -9.48 6.78 12.52
CA LYS A 167 -9.70 6.99 11.07
C LYS A 167 -8.91 6.00 10.20
N VAL A 168 -7.84 5.43 10.74
CA VAL A 168 -6.94 4.54 9.99
C VAL A 168 -7.09 3.07 10.37
N LEU A 169 -7.92 2.77 11.36
CA LEU A 169 -8.25 1.40 11.75
C LEU A 169 -9.48 0.89 10.97
N PRO A 170 -9.56 -0.41 10.67
CA PRO A 170 -8.54 -1.42 10.95
C PRO A 170 -7.27 -1.19 10.15
N ALA A 171 -6.11 -1.48 10.73
CA ALA A 171 -4.82 -1.33 10.07
C ALA A 171 -4.72 -2.25 8.84
N ILE A 172 -5.23 -3.47 8.96
CA ILE A 172 -5.16 -4.54 7.96
C ILE A 172 -6.53 -4.80 7.35
N ASP A 173 -6.57 -4.81 6.02
CA ASP A 173 -7.69 -5.36 5.25
C ASP A 173 -7.51 -6.89 5.11
N ASN A 174 -8.34 -7.65 5.83
CA ASN A 174 -8.30 -9.10 5.84
C ASN A 174 -8.96 -9.76 4.62
N THR A 175 -9.52 -8.99 3.70
CA THR A 175 -10.06 -9.48 2.41
C THR A 175 -8.98 -9.54 1.33
N GLY A 176 -7.83 -8.92 1.58
CA GLY A 176 -6.68 -8.90 0.70
C GLY A 176 -5.92 -10.24 0.64
N SER A 177 -4.90 -10.30 -0.22
CA SER A 177 -3.94 -11.41 -0.22
C SER A 177 -2.99 -11.33 0.98
N ASP A 178 -2.29 -12.43 1.29
CA ASP A 178 -1.26 -12.44 2.34
C ASP A 178 -0.26 -11.30 2.17
N SER A 179 0.20 -11.08 0.95
CA SER A 179 1.12 -9.96 0.63
C SER A 179 0.48 -8.60 0.88
N ALA A 180 -0.82 -8.43 0.58
CA ALA A 180 -1.52 -7.17 0.84
C ALA A 180 -1.70 -6.92 2.34
N MET A 181 -1.96 -7.96 3.14
CA MET A 181 -2.06 -7.83 4.60
C MET A 181 -0.71 -7.43 5.23
N LEU A 182 0.40 -8.02 4.75
CA LEU A 182 1.74 -7.62 5.19
C LEU A 182 2.08 -6.19 4.75
N ASP A 183 1.73 -5.81 3.53
CA ASP A 183 1.87 -4.45 2.99
C ASP A 183 1.13 -3.41 3.84
N ASN A 184 -0.10 -3.70 4.22
CA ASN A 184 -0.89 -2.85 5.12
C ASN A 184 -0.20 -2.69 6.49
N THR A 185 0.37 -3.78 7.02
CA THR A 185 1.08 -3.75 8.30
C THR A 185 2.30 -2.84 8.23
N TRP A 186 3.13 -2.97 7.19
CA TRP A 186 4.30 -2.11 7.03
C TRP A 186 3.94 -0.66 6.79
N GLU A 187 2.94 -0.41 5.96
CA GLU A 187 2.44 0.95 5.75
C GLU A 187 1.99 1.57 7.09
N PHE A 188 1.18 0.86 7.87
CA PHE A 188 0.73 1.30 9.18
C PHE A 188 1.90 1.60 10.13
N MET A 189 2.88 0.69 10.24
CA MET A 189 4.07 0.89 11.08
C MET A 189 4.88 2.12 10.66
N VAL A 190 5.11 2.29 9.35
CA VAL A 190 5.88 3.43 8.81
C VAL A 190 5.13 4.74 9.02
N MET A 191 3.83 4.77 8.81
CA MET A 191 3.01 5.97 9.05
C MET A 191 2.98 6.34 10.54
N ASN A 192 3.16 5.37 11.43
CA ASN A 192 3.30 5.58 12.87
C ASN A 192 4.75 5.84 13.33
N GLY A 193 5.68 6.07 12.42
CA GLY A 193 7.03 6.54 12.71
C GLY A 193 8.10 5.46 12.81
N MET A 194 7.77 4.21 12.56
CA MET A 194 8.77 3.14 12.48
C MET A 194 9.52 3.23 11.15
N GLU A 195 10.83 3.04 11.18
CA GLU A 195 11.60 2.93 9.95
C GLU A 195 11.29 1.62 9.23
N LEU A 196 11.17 1.65 7.90
CA LEU A 196 10.82 0.47 7.10
C LEU A 196 11.75 -0.74 7.33
N PRO A 197 13.09 -0.60 7.42
CA PRO A 197 13.95 -1.74 7.72
C PRO A 197 13.61 -2.41 9.05
N LEU A 198 13.27 -1.63 10.09
CA LEU A 198 12.86 -2.17 11.39
C LEU A 198 11.51 -2.91 11.27
N ALA A 199 10.53 -2.34 10.58
CA ALA A 199 9.24 -2.99 10.34
C ALA A 199 9.41 -4.34 9.64
N VAL A 200 10.31 -4.43 8.66
CA VAL A 200 10.65 -5.67 7.95
C VAL A 200 11.29 -6.68 8.88
N MET A 201 12.30 -6.29 9.66
CA MET A 201 13.01 -7.18 10.60
C MET A 201 12.07 -7.77 11.66
N ILE A 202 11.13 -6.99 12.18
CA ILE A 202 10.14 -7.44 13.16
C ILE A 202 9.15 -8.43 12.53
N SER A 203 8.69 -8.14 11.32
CA SER A 203 7.63 -8.92 10.66
C SER A 203 8.14 -10.21 10.02
N ILE A 204 9.42 -10.25 9.66
CA ILE A 204 10.06 -11.40 9.01
C ILE A 204 11.31 -11.77 9.80
N PRO A 205 11.17 -12.30 11.03
CA PRO A 205 12.31 -12.68 11.84
C PRO A 205 13.04 -13.87 11.22
N GLU A 206 14.37 -13.87 11.32
CA GLU A 206 15.16 -15.07 11.06
C GLU A 206 14.82 -16.16 12.10
N PRO A 207 15.01 -17.46 11.79
CA PRO A 207 14.89 -18.52 12.76
C PRO A 207 15.92 -18.33 13.89
N TRP A 208 15.50 -17.80 15.03
CA TRP A 208 16.41 -17.35 16.10
C TRP A 208 16.44 -18.24 17.34
N ALA A 209 15.31 -18.82 17.73
CA ALA A 209 15.17 -19.47 19.02
C ALA A 209 16.20 -20.63 19.25
N ASN A 210 16.45 -21.44 18.22
CA ASN A 210 17.39 -22.56 18.25
C ASN A 210 18.69 -22.30 17.49
N ASN A 211 18.92 -21.07 17.04
CA ASN A 211 20.11 -20.70 16.26
C ASN A 211 21.31 -20.46 17.19
N ARG A 212 22.23 -21.46 17.28
CA ARG A 212 23.41 -21.35 18.14
C ARG A 212 24.47 -20.38 17.66
N SER A 213 24.47 -20.05 16.37
CA SER A 213 25.44 -19.11 15.76
C SER A 213 24.98 -17.66 15.79
N MET A 214 23.72 -17.39 16.13
CA MET A 214 23.19 -16.04 16.19
C MET A 214 23.72 -15.30 17.44
N PRO A 215 24.23 -14.05 17.29
CA PRO A 215 24.66 -13.21 18.39
C PRO A 215 23.52 -12.97 19.41
N GLN A 216 23.86 -12.85 20.69
CA GLN A 216 22.86 -12.72 21.75
C GLN A 216 22.01 -11.46 21.60
N ASN A 217 22.59 -10.32 21.26
CA ASN A 217 21.87 -9.07 21.03
C ASN A 217 20.80 -9.18 19.90
N GLN A 218 21.07 -10.00 18.89
CA GLN A 218 20.09 -10.26 17.83
C GLN A 218 18.95 -11.16 18.33
N LYS A 219 19.24 -12.15 19.17
CA LYS A 219 18.21 -12.97 19.83
C LYS A 219 17.35 -12.13 20.77
N ASP A 220 17.96 -11.26 21.55
CA ASP A 220 17.27 -10.35 22.46
C ASP A 220 16.34 -9.41 21.71
N PHE A 221 16.76 -8.93 20.51
CA PHE A 221 15.93 -8.15 19.63
C PHE A 221 14.66 -8.90 19.19
N TYR A 222 14.79 -10.13 18.67
CA TYR A 222 13.64 -10.92 18.26
C TYR A 222 12.77 -11.39 19.42
N GLN A 223 13.33 -11.53 20.62
CA GLN A 223 12.58 -11.86 21.83
C GLN A 223 11.77 -10.66 22.34
N TYR A 224 12.29 -9.45 22.14
CA TYR A 224 11.61 -8.21 22.55
C TYR A 224 10.39 -7.91 21.70
N TYR A 225 10.46 -8.10 20.38
CA TYR A 225 9.38 -7.86 19.42
C TYR A 225 8.52 -9.10 19.17
#